data_e5c60424f69ec124ef0de97a73fa4bec
#
_entry.id   e5c60424f69ec124ef0de97a73fa4bec
#
_cell.length_a   1.000
_cell.length_b   1.000
_cell.length_c   1.000
_cell.angle_alpha   90.00
_cell.angle_beta   90.00
_cell.angle_gamma   90.00
#
_symmetry.space_group_name_H-M   'P 1'
#
loop_
_entity.id
_entity.type
_entity.pdbx_description
1 polymer ?
#
loop_
_entity_poly.entity_id
_entity_poly.type
_entity_poly.pdbx_seq_one_letter_code
_entity_poly.pdbx_strand_id
1 'polypeptide(L)'
;NGSPLSTKEELMEEVNDSQGQETVLTVRPTGTEIDVKINPAMSADGDYKLGAWVRDDTQGIGTMTYVDLNGHFGALGHGISDSDTGEIVQIEDGSLYDTAVMGIEKGSAGKPGVMSGVIYYGPGSSLGAIEANTEEGVFGTVNDRFLNRLESEPLEIGYKQDVQEGPAVIRSSVSGELKDYEIQIEKVDYSSGKTGKGMVIRVTDP
;
A
#
# COMPACT_ATOMS: atom_id res chain seq x y z
N ASN A 1 -4.40 -17.77 -27.81
CA ASN A 1 -3.18 -17.53 -28.58
C ASN A 1 -1.91 -17.52 -27.72
N GLY A 2 -1.99 -17.54 -26.40
CA GLY A 2 -0.84 -17.57 -25.49
C GLY A 2 -0.04 -16.27 -25.43
N SER A 3 -0.64 -15.15 -25.82
CA SER A 3 -0.02 -13.82 -25.64
C SER A 3 -0.14 -13.39 -24.18
N PRO A 4 0.92 -12.87 -23.55
CA PRO A 4 0.83 -12.30 -22.22
C PRO A 4 -0.03 -11.02 -22.28
N LEU A 5 -0.84 -10.83 -21.25
CA LEU A 5 -1.64 -9.62 -21.04
C LEU A 5 -1.02 -8.81 -19.91
N SER A 6 -0.80 -7.53 -20.13
CA SER A 6 -0.14 -6.64 -19.20
C SER A 6 -1.08 -5.62 -18.56
N THR A 7 -2.23 -5.37 -19.20
CA THR A 7 -3.22 -4.40 -18.72
C THR A 7 -4.64 -4.97 -18.77
N LYS A 8 -5.52 -4.39 -17.98
CA LYS A 8 -6.96 -4.74 -18.01
C LYS A 8 -7.60 -4.39 -19.36
N GLU A 9 -7.13 -3.31 -20.01
CA GLU A 9 -7.58 -2.88 -21.31
C GLU A 9 -7.31 -3.95 -22.38
N GLU A 10 -6.08 -4.52 -22.40
CA GLU A 10 -5.74 -5.63 -23.30
C GLU A 10 -6.61 -6.85 -23.04
N LEU A 11 -6.88 -7.20 -21.77
CA LEU A 11 -7.79 -8.29 -21.44
C LEU A 11 -9.21 -8.01 -21.94
N MET A 12 -9.71 -6.79 -21.75
CA MET A 12 -11.05 -6.40 -22.20
C MET A 12 -11.19 -6.45 -23.73
N GLU A 13 -10.16 -6.03 -24.46
CA GLU A 13 -10.11 -6.07 -25.91
C GLU A 13 -10.15 -7.52 -26.41
N GLU A 14 -9.27 -8.39 -25.90
CA GLU A 14 -9.22 -9.81 -26.26
C GLU A 14 -10.53 -10.55 -25.95
N VAL A 15 -11.15 -10.23 -24.80
CA VAL A 15 -12.45 -10.80 -24.40
C VAL A 15 -13.56 -10.34 -25.35
N ASN A 16 -13.58 -9.09 -25.74
CA ASN A 16 -14.58 -8.55 -26.65
C ASN A 16 -14.39 -9.11 -28.06
N ASP A 17 -13.16 -9.24 -28.53
CA ASP A 17 -12.81 -9.80 -29.82
C ASP A 17 -13.16 -11.30 -29.97
N SER A 18 -13.24 -12.00 -28.83
CA SER A 18 -13.72 -13.40 -28.82
C SER A 18 -15.15 -13.58 -29.28
N GLN A 19 -15.96 -12.52 -29.27
CA GLN A 19 -17.39 -12.51 -29.64
C GLN A 19 -18.22 -13.60 -28.92
N GLY A 20 -17.87 -13.85 -27.66
CA GLY A 20 -18.55 -14.86 -26.83
C GLY A 20 -18.11 -16.30 -27.07
N GLN A 21 -17.10 -16.54 -27.90
CA GLN A 21 -16.52 -17.87 -28.07
C GLN A 21 -15.73 -18.27 -26.81
N GLU A 22 -15.67 -19.59 -26.57
CA GLU A 22 -14.86 -20.15 -25.49
C GLU A 22 -13.42 -19.65 -25.62
N THR A 23 -12.95 -18.93 -24.61
CA THR A 23 -11.60 -18.38 -24.50
C THR A 23 -10.86 -19.08 -23.36
N VAL A 24 -9.59 -19.39 -23.57
CA VAL A 24 -8.73 -19.98 -22.53
C VAL A 24 -7.81 -18.87 -22.01
N LEU A 25 -7.91 -18.60 -20.71
CA LEU A 25 -6.99 -17.73 -20.00
C LEU A 25 -6.06 -18.58 -19.15
N THR A 26 -4.74 -18.41 -19.34
CA THR A 26 -3.75 -18.94 -18.41
C THR A 26 -3.60 -17.96 -17.28
N VAL A 27 -3.96 -18.36 -16.07
CA VAL A 27 -3.85 -17.55 -14.86
C VAL A 27 -2.87 -18.20 -13.89
N ARG A 28 -2.24 -17.39 -13.03
CA ARG A 28 -1.24 -17.85 -12.07
C ARG A 28 -1.67 -17.57 -10.63
N PRO A 29 -2.69 -18.25 -10.11
CA PRO A 29 -3.01 -18.15 -8.68
C PRO A 29 -1.88 -18.79 -7.86
N THR A 30 -1.34 -18.05 -6.90
CA THR A 30 -0.29 -18.56 -5.99
C THR A 30 0.97 -19.15 -6.67
N GLY A 31 1.35 -18.62 -7.84
CA GLY A 31 2.58 -19.01 -8.53
C GLY A 31 2.51 -20.22 -9.47
N THR A 32 1.37 -20.93 -9.53
CA THR A 32 1.17 -22.06 -10.45
C THR A 32 0.27 -21.64 -11.61
N GLU A 33 0.69 -21.89 -12.83
CA GLU A 33 -0.13 -21.62 -14.02
C GLU A 33 -1.23 -22.65 -14.18
N ILE A 34 -2.45 -22.15 -14.38
CA ILE A 34 -3.62 -22.97 -14.69
C ILE A 34 -4.39 -22.37 -15.87
N ASP A 35 -4.92 -23.23 -16.73
CA ASP A 35 -5.79 -22.82 -17.84
C ASP A 35 -7.24 -22.83 -17.41
N VAL A 36 -7.87 -21.67 -17.51
CA VAL A 36 -9.29 -21.49 -17.19
C VAL A 36 -10.06 -21.24 -18.50
N LYS A 37 -11.04 -22.11 -18.78
CA LYS A 37 -11.94 -21.93 -19.91
C LYS A 37 -13.11 -21.05 -19.53
N ILE A 38 -13.34 -20.01 -20.28
CA ILE A 38 -14.36 -18.99 -20.01
C ILE A 38 -15.20 -18.75 -21.26
N ASN A 39 -16.50 -18.59 -21.08
CA ASN A 39 -17.42 -18.16 -22.14
C ASN A 39 -17.88 -16.73 -21.83
N PRO A 40 -17.31 -15.70 -22.47
CA PRO A 40 -17.73 -14.34 -22.27
C PRO A 40 -19.20 -14.14 -22.60
N ALA A 41 -19.91 -13.37 -21.78
CA ALA A 41 -21.32 -13.06 -21.97
C ALA A 41 -21.50 -11.63 -22.49
N MET A 42 -22.44 -11.45 -23.40
CA MET A 42 -22.79 -10.10 -23.90
C MET A 42 -23.47 -9.30 -22.78
N SER A 43 -22.93 -8.15 -22.49
CA SER A 43 -23.51 -7.18 -21.56
C SER A 43 -24.61 -6.34 -22.19
N ALA A 44 -25.35 -5.60 -21.37
CA ALA A 44 -26.40 -4.70 -21.86
C ALA A 44 -25.86 -3.58 -22.77
N ASP A 45 -24.58 -3.24 -22.64
CA ASP A 45 -23.88 -2.20 -23.42
C ASP A 45 -23.41 -2.71 -24.79
N GLY A 46 -23.54 -4.03 -25.05
CA GLY A 46 -23.15 -4.66 -26.29
C GLY A 46 -21.72 -5.25 -26.31
N ASP A 47 -20.97 -5.10 -25.25
CA ASP A 47 -19.63 -5.66 -25.10
C ASP A 47 -19.67 -7.05 -24.49
N TYR A 48 -18.72 -7.90 -24.85
CA TYR A 48 -18.51 -9.18 -24.20
C TYR A 48 -17.67 -9.03 -22.91
N LYS A 49 -18.14 -9.61 -21.81
CA LYS A 49 -17.52 -9.50 -20.47
C LYS A 49 -17.37 -10.85 -19.81
N LEU A 50 -16.33 -10.99 -19.00
CA LEU A 50 -16.07 -12.22 -18.23
C LEU A 50 -16.97 -12.35 -16.99
N GLY A 51 -17.60 -11.28 -16.53
CA GLY A 51 -18.33 -11.24 -15.27
C GLY A 51 -17.41 -11.25 -14.03
N ALA A 52 -16.15 -10.89 -14.20
CA ALA A 52 -15.14 -10.77 -13.14
C ALA A 52 -14.68 -9.32 -13.02
N TRP A 53 -14.31 -8.92 -11.79
CA TRP A 53 -13.60 -7.66 -11.56
C TRP A 53 -12.12 -7.89 -11.80
N VAL A 54 -11.52 -7.06 -12.64
CA VAL A 54 -10.09 -7.10 -12.95
C VAL A 54 -9.45 -5.77 -12.60
N ARG A 55 -8.33 -5.85 -11.89
CA ARG A 55 -7.48 -4.71 -11.55
C ARG A 55 -6.08 -5.01 -12.04
N ASP A 56 -5.43 -4.05 -12.65
CA ASP A 56 -4.04 -4.13 -13.14
C ASP A 56 -3.08 -3.33 -12.29
N ASP A 57 -3.60 -2.41 -11.47
CA ASP A 57 -2.81 -1.64 -10.51
C ASP A 57 -3.54 -1.48 -9.17
N THR A 58 -2.76 -1.31 -8.12
CA THR A 58 -3.24 -0.92 -6.80
C THR A 58 -2.50 0.34 -6.40
N GLN A 59 -3.24 1.41 -6.14
CA GLN A 59 -2.71 2.70 -5.76
C GLN A 59 -3.22 3.09 -4.37
N GLY A 60 -2.37 3.74 -3.59
CA GLY A 60 -2.75 4.19 -2.27
C GLY A 60 -1.79 5.23 -1.72
N ILE A 61 -2.28 5.99 -0.74
CA ILE A 61 -1.46 6.90 0.05
C ILE A 61 -1.18 6.22 1.37
N GLY A 62 0.09 6.22 1.77
CA GLY A 62 0.53 5.59 3.00
C GLY A 62 1.62 6.37 3.69
N THR A 63 2.01 5.90 4.86
CA THR A 63 3.07 6.51 5.66
C THR A 63 4.32 5.65 5.57
N MET A 64 5.41 6.24 5.08
CA MET A 64 6.74 5.66 5.22
C MET A 64 7.18 5.83 6.67
N THR A 65 7.52 4.72 7.32
CA THR A 65 7.83 4.71 8.76
C THR A 65 9.30 5.00 9.02
N TYR A 66 10.18 4.45 8.20
CA TYR A 66 11.62 4.64 8.30
C TYR A 66 12.32 4.42 6.96
N VAL A 67 13.53 4.97 6.86
CA VAL A 67 14.53 4.63 5.84
C VAL A 67 15.85 4.43 6.54
N ASP A 68 16.57 3.35 6.24
CA ASP A 68 17.90 3.09 6.77
C ASP A 68 19.00 3.79 5.96
N LEU A 69 20.24 3.73 6.45
CA LEU A 69 21.40 4.36 5.80
C LEU A 69 21.76 3.75 4.43
N ASN A 70 21.22 2.58 4.09
CA ASN A 70 21.41 1.92 2.80
C ASN A 70 20.24 2.20 1.82
N GLY A 71 19.26 2.97 2.25
CA GLY A 71 18.08 3.30 1.46
C GLY A 71 16.97 2.26 1.51
N HIS A 72 17.04 1.24 2.39
CA HIS A 72 15.90 0.36 2.60
C HIS A 72 14.85 1.07 3.43
N PHE A 73 13.59 0.90 3.06
CA PHE A 73 12.47 1.50 3.79
C PHE A 73 11.46 0.48 4.28
N GLY A 74 10.74 0.85 5.33
CA GLY A 74 9.51 0.21 5.76
C GLY A 74 8.38 1.22 5.85
N ALA A 75 7.18 0.79 5.46
CA ALA A 75 6.00 1.63 5.42
C ALA A 75 4.77 0.90 5.95
N LEU A 76 3.76 1.65 6.38
CA LEU A 76 2.44 1.26 6.85
C LEU A 76 2.41 0.53 8.20
N GLY A 77 3.24 -0.48 8.44
CA GLY A 77 3.15 -1.36 9.61
C GLY A 77 2.03 -2.40 9.51
N HIS A 78 1.48 -2.60 8.31
CA HIS A 78 0.54 -3.64 7.90
C HIS A 78 0.60 -3.81 6.38
N GLY A 79 0.17 -4.93 5.86
CA GLY A 79 0.13 -5.17 4.43
C GLY A 79 -1.00 -4.41 3.72
N ILE A 80 -0.85 -4.26 2.42
CA ILE A 80 -1.92 -3.83 1.52
C ILE A 80 -2.74 -5.08 1.18
N SER A 81 -4.01 -5.06 1.54
CA SER A 81 -4.95 -6.15 1.27
C SER A 81 -5.99 -5.74 0.24
N ASP A 82 -6.42 -6.70 -0.55
CA ASP A 82 -7.56 -6.53 -1.43
C ASP A 82 -8.84 -6.29 -0.62
N SER A 83 -9.62 -5.28 -0.99
CA SER A 83 -10.80 -4.85 -0.24
C SER A 83 -11.96 -5.85 -0.29
N ASP A 84 -11.99 -6.72 -1.28
CA ASP A 84 -13.09 -7.64 -1.53
C ASP A 84 -12.81 -9.02 -0.89
N THR A 85 -11.56 -9.48 -0.95
CA THR A 85 -11.14 -10.77 -0.40
C THR A 85 -10.51 -10.67 0.98
N GLY A 86 -9.90 -9.52 1.32
CA GLY A 86 -9.12 -9.32 2.54
C GLY A 86 -7.73 -9.98 2.50
N GLU A 87 -7.36 -10.59 1.38
CA GLU A 87 -6.06 -11.23 1.22
C GLU A 87 -4.96 -10.19 0.91
N ILE A 88 -3.73 -10.48 1.33
CA ILE A 88 -2.56 -9.65 1.00
C ILE A 88 -2.35 -9.64 -0.52
N VAL A 89 -2.29 -8.43 -1.09
CA VAL A 89 -2.02 -8.25 -2.52
C VAL A 89 -0.61 -8.74 -2.84
N GLN A 90 -0.48 -9.65 -3.79
CA GLN A 90 0.81 -10.07 -4.32
C GLN A 90 1.35 -8.94 -5.20
N ILE A 91 2.55 -8.45 -4.91
CA ILE A 91 3.21 -7.39 -5.66
C ILE A 91 4.34 -8.03 -6.47
N GLU A 92 4.31 -7.84 -7.79
CA GLU A 92 5.44 -8.18 -8.68
C GLU A 92 6.37 -6.97 -8.83
N ASP A 93 5.78 -5.79 -9.06
CA ASP A 93 6.47 -4.52 -9.18
C ASP A 93 5.67 -3.43 -8.45
N GLY A 94 6.36 -2.52 -7.79
CA GLY A 94 5.75 -1.36 -7.16
C GLY A 94 6.69 -0.17 -7.15
N SER A 95 6.11 1.03 -7.16
CA SER A 95 6.89 2.26 -7.12
C SER A 95 6.36 3.22 -6.08
N LEU A 96 7.29 3.95 -5.46
CA LEU A 96 7.00 5.06 -4.57
C LEU A 96 6.93 6.37 -5.35
N TYR A 97 6.00 7.24 -4.97
CA TYR A 97 5.83 8.57 -5.57
C TYR A 97 5.60 9.62 -4.49
N ASP A 98 5.87 10.88 -4.84
CA ASP A 98 5.45 12.01 -4.02
C ASP A 98 3.92 12.09 -3.97
N THR A 99 3.41 12.48 -2.79
CA THR A 99 1.98 12.69 -2.58
C THR A 99 1.73 14.01 -1.86
N ALA A 100 0.58 14.61 -2.11
CA ALA A 100 0.07 15.71 -1.31
C ALA A 100 -1.22 15.27 -0.61
N VAL A 101 -1.28 15.44 0.70
CA VAL A 101 -2.51 15.24 1.48
C VAL A 101 -3.45 16.41 1.22
N MET A 102 -4.65 16.12 0.73
CA MET A 102 -5.67 17.11 0.36
C MET A 102 -6.79 17.20 1.39
N GLY A 103 -7.01 16.14 2.16
CA GLY A 103 -8.05 16.10 3.16
C GLY A 103 -7.86 14.98 4.17
N ILE A 104 -8.36 15.22 5.37
CA ILE A 104 -8.37 14.27 6.48
C ILE A 104 -9.77 14.24 7.07
N GLU A 105 -10.40 13.07 7.03
CA GLU A 105 -11.60 12.79 7.82
C GLU A 105 -11.18 12.21 9.17
N LYS A 106 -11.57 12.87 10.26
CA LYS A 106 -11.25 12.39 11.60
C LYS A 106 -11.99 11.10 11.90
N GLY A 107 -11.27 10.13 12.46
CA GLY A 107 -11.87 8.90 12.95
C GLY A 107 -12.79 9.13 14.16
N SER A 108 -13.65 8.18 14.41
CA SER A 108 -14.51 8.10 15.59
C SER A 108 -14.47 6.69 16.18
N ALA A 109 -15.08 6.48 17.34
CA ALA A 109 -15.10 5.15 17.97
C ALA A 109 -15.65 4.08 17.00
N GLY A 110 -14.81 3.08 16.67
CA GLY A 110 -15.16 2.01 15.75
C GLY A 110 -15.09 2.36 14.24
N LYS A 111 -14.74 3.61 13.88
CA LYS A 111 -14.56 4.05 12.51
C LYS A 111 -13.21 4.75 12.36
N PRO A 112 -12.23 4.14 11.69
CA PRO A 112 -10.93 4.77 11.42
C PRO A 112 -11.08 6.07 10.65
N GLY A 113 -10.14 6.99 10.84
CA GLY A 113 -10.03 8.17 9.98
C GLY A 113 -9.56 7.80 8.58
N VAL A 114 -9.83 8.68 7.62
CA VAL A 114 -9.43 8.53 6.22
C VAL A 114 -8.59 9.72 5.80
N MET A 115 -7.50 9.44 5.12
CA MET A 115 -6.65 10.44 4.48
C MET A 115 -6.82 10.35 2.97
N SER A 116 -7.08 11.47 2.32
CA SER A 116 -7.18 11.58 0.86
C SER A 116 -6.11 12.52 0.31
N GLY A 117 -5.65 12.28 -0.90
CA GLY A 117 -4.62 13.09 -1.51
C GLY A 117 -4.40 12.79 -2.98
N VAL A 118 -3.37 13.41 -3.54
CA VAL A 118 -2.96 13.26 -4.93
C VAL A 118 -1.58 12.64 -4.99
N ILE A 119 -1.42 11.66 -5.88
CA ILE A 119 -0.13 11.04 -6.19
C ILE A 119 0.42 11.70 -7.45
N TYR A 120 1.68 12.14 -7.41
CA TYR A 120 2.32 12.80 -8.54
C TYR A 120 3.06 11.80 -9.42
N TYR A 121 2.40 11.37 -10.50
CA TYR A 121 3.01 10.53 -11.53
C TYR A 121 3.70 11.36 -12.61
N GLY A 122 4.78 10.83 -13.17
CA GLY A 122 5.46 11.44 -14.30
C GLY A 122 6.83 10.83 -14.56
N PRO A 123 7.44 11.11 -15.71
CA PRO A 123 8.79 10.65 -16.00
C PRO A 123 9.77 11.12 -14.93
N GLY A 124 10.45 10.17 -14.27
CA GLY A 124 11.42 10.45 -13.21
C GLY A 124 10.81 10.91 -11.88
N SER A 125 9.51 10.77 -11.66
CA SER A 125 8.86 11.10 -10.37
C SER A 125 8.97 9.98 -9.32
N SER A 126 9.34 8.77 -9.72
CA SER A 126 9.56 7.67 -8.79
C SER A 126 10.63 8.02 -7.75
N LEU A 127 10.35 7.71 -6.51
CA LEU A 127 11.23 7.90 -5.35
C LEU A 127 11.88 6.60 -4.88
N GLY A 128 11.44 5.46 -5.41
CA GLY A 128 11.93 4.15 -5.04
C GLY A 128 11.10 3.02 -5.59
N ALA A 129 11.50 1.80 -5.28
CA ALA A 129 10.84 0.57 -5.66
C ALA A 129 10.26 -0.12 -4.42
N ILE A 130 9.05 -0.68 -4.56
CA ILE A 130 8.45 -1.57 -3.57
C ILE A 130 8.81 -3.00 -3.96
N GLU A 131 9.37 -3.76 -3.03
CA GLU A 131 9.90 -5.10 -3.26
C GLU A 131 9.06 -6.19 -2.56
N ALA A 132 8.35 -5.80 -1.49
CA ALA A 132 7.55 -6.75 -0.73
C ALA A 132 6.33 -6.08 -0.08
N ASN A 133 5.21 -6.83 -0.09
CA ASN A 133 4.01 -6.52 0.68
C ASN A 133 3.72 -7.72 1.59
N THR A 134 3.85 -7.53 2.89
CA THR A 134 3.73 -8.59 3.91
C THR A 134 2.70 -8.20 4.97
N GLU A 135 2.39 -9.10 5.90
CA GLU A 135 1.51 -8.78 7.03
C GLU A 135 2.09 -7.67 7.95
N GLU A 136 3.41 -7.54 8.00
CA GLU A 136 4.12 -6.56 8.83
C GLU A 136 4.24 -5.18 8.17
N GLY A 137 4.06 -5.10 6.86
CA GLY A 137 4.18 -3.83 6.12
C GLY A 137 4.63 -3.98 4.68
N VAL A 138 4.91 -2.82 4.09
CA VAL A 138 5.44 -2.66 2.75
C VAL A 138 6.91 -2.29 2.84
N PHE A 139 7.77 -3.00 2.10
CA PHE A 139 9.21 -2.84 2.14
C PHE A 139 9.79 -2.66 0.74
N GLY A 140 10.95 -2.02 0.68
CA GLY A 140 11.66 -1.80 -0.58
C GLY A 140 12.84 -0.87 -0.43
N THR A 141 13.24 -0.24 -1.53
CA THR A 141 14.39 0.66 -1.58
C THR A 141 14.01 2.02 -2.14
N VAL A 142 14.57 3.08 -1.56
CA VAL A 142 14.46 4.44 -2.09
C VAL A 142 15.66 4.77 -2.99
N ASN A 143 15.46 5.67 -3.93
CA ASN A 143 16.52 6.13 -4.83
C ASN A 143 17.26 7.36 -4.27
N ASP A 144 18.36 7.74 -4.94
CA ASP A 144 19.20 8.89 -4.55
C ASP A 144 18.41 10.20 -4.50
N ARG A 145 17.38 10.36 -5.34
CA ARG A 145 16.52 11.53 -5.33
C ARG A 145 15.79 11.68 -4.00
N PHE A 146 15.32 10.59 -3.43
CA PHE A 146 14.70 10.59 -2.10
C PHE A 146 15.75 10.83 -1.00
N LEU A 147 16.86 10.08 -1.03
CA LEU A 147 17.91 10.20 -0.02
C LEU A 147 18.47 11.62 0.08
N ASN A 148 18.68 12.29 -1.06
CA ASN A 148 19.17 13.68 -1.11
C ASN A 148 18.16 14.73 -0.56
N ARG A 149 16.91 14.33 -0.32
CA ARG A 149 15.86 15.20 0.26
C ARG A 149 15.68 14.98 1.76
N LEU A 150 16.32 13.96 2.33
CA LEU A 150 16.26 13.72 3.77
C LEU A 150 17.09 14.75 4.50
N GLU A 151 16.42 15.60 5.26
CA GLU A 151 17.04 16.64 6.11
C GLU A 151 17.23 16.17 7.55
N SER A 152 16.76 14.97 7.89
CA SER A 152 16.79 14.44 9.24
C SER A 152 18.09 13.70 9.53
N GLU A 153 18.70 14.00 10.68
CA GLU A 153 19.78 13.18 11.21
C GLU A 153 19.27 11.77 11.56
N PRO A 154 20.10 10.72 11.36
CA PRO A 154 19.72 9.38 11.76
C PRO A 154 19.43 9.28 13.26
N LEU A 155 18.36 8.58 13.60
CA LEU A 155 17.98 8.28 14.98
C LEU A 155 18.43 6.87 15.35
N GLU A 156 18.83 6.69 16.60
CA GLU A 156 19.07 5.35 17.15
C GLU A 156 17.76 4.55 17.18
N ILE A 157 17.87 3.24 16.88
CA ILE A 157 16.73 2.34 16.93
C ILE A 157 16.42 2.01 18.39
N GLY A 158 15.20 2.34 18.84
CA GLY A 158 14.64 1.82 20.09
C GLY A 158 14.01 0.46 19.90
N TYR A 159 14.25 -0.46 20.81
CA TYR A 159 13.64 -1.78 20.76
C TYR A 159 12.33 -1.81 21.57
N LYS A 160 11.45 -2.77 21.24
CA LYS A 160 10.15 -2.93 21.92
C LYS A 160 10.25 -2.94 23.46
N GLN A 161 11.28 -3.57 24.00
CA GLN A 161 11.51 -3.66 25.44
C GLN A 161 11.94 -2.33 26.09
N ASP A 162 12.41 -1.37 25.30
CA ASP A 162 12.87 -0.07 25.79
C ASP A 162 11.75 0.97 25.84
N VAL A 163 10.60 0.66 25.26
CA VAL A 163 9.43 1.55 25.25
C VAL A 163 8.85 1.64 26.65
N GLN A 164 8.69 2.87 27.16
CA GLN A 164 8.14 3.14 28.49
C GLN A 164 6.94 4.08 28.39
N GLU A 165 6.05 4.02 29.39
CA GLU A 165 5.00 5.00 29.58
C GLU A 165 5.60 6.37 29.90
N GLY A 166 5.07 7.43 29.32
CA GLY A 166 5.58 8.77 29.52
C GLY A 166 5.45 9.67 28.28
N PRO A 167 6.03 10.87 28.34
CA PRO A 167 6.03 11.80 27.24
C PRO A 167 6.92 11.28 26.11
N ALA A 168 6.45 11.50 24.87
CA ALA A 168 7.17 11.16 23.64
C ALA A 168 6.73 12.08 22.50
N VAL A 169 7.29 11.89 21.32
CA VAL A 169 6.91 12.65 20.11
C VAL A 169 6.63 11.70 18.95
N ILE A 170 5.68 12.10 18.09
CA ILE A 170 5.48 11.49 16.78
C ILE A 170 5.97 12.51 15.74
N ARG A 171 6.93 12.11 14.91
CA ARG A 171 7.35 12.87 13.75
C ARG A 171 6.47 12.52 12.55
N SER A 172 5.80 13.51 11.95
CA SER A 172 4.88 13.28 10.85
C SER A 172 4.78 14.49 9.94
N SER A 173 4.52 14.22 8.66
CA SER A 173 4.22 15.23 7.65
C SER A 173 2.72 15.41 7.37
N VAL A 174 1.87 14.94 8.26
CA VAL A 174 0.40 14.96 8.08
C VAL A 174 -0.17 16.36 7.87
N SER A 175 0.49 17.41 8.41
CA SER A 175 0.10 18.81 8.22
C SER A 175 0.68 19.46 6.97
N GLY A 176 1.37 18.71 6.10
CA GLY A 176 2.07 19.21 4.90
C GLY A 176 3.56 19.50 5.11
N GLU A 177 4.00 19.65 6.36
CA GLU A 177 5.41 19.85 6.74
C GLU A 177 5.82 18.79 7.78
N LEU A 178 7.09 18.38 7.74
CA LEU A 178 7.63 17.44 8.72
C LEU A 178 7.71 18.12 10.09
N LYS A 179 6.98 17.60 11.06
CA LYS A 179 6.80 18.21 12.38
C LYS A 179 6.76 17.15 13.48
N ASP A 180 7.23 17.52 14.65
CA ASP A 180 7.12 16.71 15.86
C ASP A 180 5.84 17.09 16.62
N TYR A 181 5.00 16.11 16.91
CA TYR A 181 3.77 16.23 17.69
C TYR A 181 3.98 15.60 19.06
N GLU A 182 3.69 16.33 20.11
CA GLU A 182 3.79 15.85 21.47
C GLU A 182 2.71 14.79 21.76
N ILE A 183 3.12 13.70 22.37
CA ILE A 183 2.25 12.62 22.80
C ILE A 183 2.56 12.16 24.22
N GLN A 184 1.60 11.47 24.81
CA GLN A 184 1.77 10.69 26.03
C GLN A 184 1.56 9.20 25.68
N ILE A 185 2.55 8.36 25.96
CA ILE A 185 2.39 6.91 25.98
C ILE A 185 1.69 6.57 27.30
N GLU A 186 0.42 6.16 27.21
CA GLU A 186 -0.42 5.89 28.39
C GLU A 186 -0.32 4.44 28.85
N LYS A 187 -0.01 3.54 27.93
CA LYS A 187 0.09 2.10 28.21
C LYS A 187 0.99 1.42 27.19
N VAL A 188 1.82 0.48 27.69
CA VAL A 188 2.60 -0.44 26.86
C VAL A 188 2.17 -1.87 27.14
N ASP A 189 1.86 -2.63 26.10
CA ASP A 189 1.51 -4.05 26.17
C ASP A 189 2.54 -4.87 25.39
N TYR A 190 3.49 -5.45 26.10
CA TYR A 190 4.53 -6.28 25.51
C TYR A 190 4.04 -7.64 25.02
N SER A 191 2.82 -8.06 25.45
CA SER A 191 2.22 -9.36 25.14
C SER A 191 1.29 -9.33 23.91
N SER A 192 1.12 -8.17 23.27
CA SER A 192 0.09 -7.90 22.25
C SER A 192 0.29 -8.58 20.90
N GLY A 193 1.14 -9.59 20.78
CA GLY A 193 1.46 -10.28 19.52
C GLY A 193 0.26 -10.80 18.70
N LYS A 194 -0.95 -10.88 19.29
CA LYS A 194 -2.17 -11.30 18.59
C LYS A 194 -3.03 -10.13 18.06
N THR A 195 -2.87 -8.93 18.61
CA THR A 195 -3.72 -7.78 18.27
C THR A 195 -3.00 -6.71 17.45
N GLY A 196 -1.69 -6.81 17.30
CA GLY A 196 -0.85 -5.79 16.68
C GLY A 196 -0.82 -4.44 17.40
N LYS A 197 -1.48 -4.31 18.58
CA LYS A 197 -1.65 -3.06 19.33
C LYS A 197 -0.78 -3.10 20.59
N GLY A 198 0.50 -2.76 20.45
CA GLY A 198 1.46 -2.78 21.57
C GLY A 198 1.47 -1.51 22.44
N MET A 199 0.86 -0.40 21.99
CA MET A 199 0.85 0.85 22.74
C MET A 199 -0.52 1.53 22.67
N VAL A 200 -0.86 2.26 23.74
CA VAL A 200 -1.93 3.27 23.74
C VAL A 200 -1.26 4.62 23.89
N ILE A 201 -1.51 5.50 22.95
CA ILE A 201 -0.97 6.86 22.93
C ILE A 201 -2.09 7.87 22.92
N ARG A 202 -1.84 9.03 23.51
CA ARG A 202 -2.70 10.21 23.43
C ARG A 202 -1.91 11.38 22.89
N VAL A 203 -2.41 12.01 21.83
CA VAL A 203 -1.83 13.25 21.31
C VAL A 203 -2.13 14.37 22.30
N THR A 204 -1.10 15.10 22.71
CA THR A 204 -1.20 16.22 23.67
C THR A 204 -0.96 17.56 23.00
N ASP A 205 -0.42 17.57 21.80
CA ASP A 205 -0.27 18.74 20.94
C ASP A 205 -1.67 19.31 20.59
N PRO A 206 -1.92 20.61 20.74
CA PRO A 206 -3.23 21.24 20.52
C PRO A 206 -3.71 21.25 19.07
#